data_6aef73a745323e750f7983ad678f1d94
#
_entry.id   6aef73a745323e750f7983ad678f1d94
#
_cell.length_a   1.000
_cell.length_b   1.000
_cell.length_c   1.000
_cell.angle_alpha   90.00
_cell.angle_beta   90.00
_cell.angle_gamma   90.00
#
_symmetry.space_group_name_H-M   'P 1'
#
loop_
_entity.id
_entity.type
_entity.pdbx_description
1 polymer ?
#
loop_
_entity_poly.entity_id
_entity_poly.type
_entity_poly.pdbx_seq_one_letter_code
_entity_poly.pdbx_strand_id
1 'polypeptide(L)'
;MNENEKRILDSWQMNAKLWTQAIRNKQIESRAIVTDAAIVKVITQLNPRTFLDIGCGEGWLSRQLFSLGIDGWGVDFCTDLIETAKDSGDSRFVVCSYSDLASQRFSTINYFCCFICNFSILGECALDEIAKAGHSLLEDKGKIIIQTLHPIIACGDFTYSNGWRETSWQPNADRPFYPTPWYFRTLESWIDEFHALNYRLLNLYEPSDPKTNKPISIIFVFERK
;
A
#
# COMPACT_ATOMS: atom_id res chain seq x y z
N MET A 1 -6.68 -13.28 -13.93
CA MET A 1 -5.57 -13.23 -12.95
C MET A 1 -4.44 -14.11 -13.48
N ASN A 2 -3.24 -13.58 -13.66
CA ASN A 2 -2.09 -14.35 -14.12
C ASN A 2 -1.47 -15.17 -12.96
N GLU A 3 -0.51 -16.06 -13.28
CA GLU A 3 0.10 -16.95 -12.29
C GLU A 3 0.82 -16.18 -11.17
N ASN A 4 1.53 -15.10 -11.48
CA ASN A 4 2.24 -14.30 -10.48
C ASN A 4 1.26 -13.57 -9.54
N GLU A 5 0.15 -13.06 -10.04
CA GLU A 5 -0.91 -12.47 -9.21
C GLU A 5 -1.45 -13.49 -8.19
N LYS A 6 -1.67 -14.74 -8.64
CA LYS A 6 -2.08 -15.81 -7.73
C LYS A 6 -1.00 -16.12 -6.69
N ARG A 7 0.26 -16.22 -7.09
CA ARG A 7 1.38 -16.44 -6.16
C ARG A 7 1.51 -15.33 -5.11
N ILE A 8 1.22 -14.06 -5.46
CA ILE A 8 1.14 -12.98 -4.47
C ILE A 8 0.10 -13.31 -3.41
N LEU A 9 -1.12 -13.65 -3.81
CA LEU A 9 -2.19 -13.96 -2.88
C LEU A 9 -1.84 -15.14 -1.97
N ASP A 10 -1.36 -16.24 -2.55
CA ASP A 10 -0.99 -17.45 -1.80
C ASP A 10 0.15 -17.17 -0.80
N SER A 11 1.17 -16.43 -1.21
CA SER A 11 2.32 -16.11 -0.35
C SER A 11 1.93 -15.20 0.83
N TRP A 12 1.06 -14.22 0.62
CA TRP A 12 0.61 -13.34 1.69
C TRP A 12 -0.27 -14.03 2.71
N GLN A 13 -1.10 -15.01 2.30
CA GLN A 13 -1.82 -15.85 3.25
C GLN A 13 -0.85 -16.64 4.14
N MET A 14 0.20 -17.22 3.55
CA MET A 14 1.22 -17.94 4.33
C MET A 14 2.07 -17.04 5.21
N ASN A 15 2.32 -15.81 4.77
CA ASN A 15 3.16 -14.83 5.49
C ASN A 15 2.40 -14.02 6.54
N ALA A 16 1.07 -14.05 6.59
CA ALA A 16 0.25 -13.16 7.41
C ALA A 16 0.70 -13.08 8.88
N LYS A 17 0.91 -14.22 9.51
CA LYS A 17 1.35 -14.29 10.91
C LYS A 17 2.76 -13.73 11.12
N LEU A 18 3.69 -14.07 10.23
CA LEU A 18 5.07 -13.58 10.30
C LEU A 18 5.12 -12.08 10.05
N TRP A 19 4.34 -11.60 9.10
CA TRP A 19 4.20 -10.16 8.81
C TRP A 19 3.68 -9.41 10.03
N THR A 20 2.59 -9.86 10.62
CA THR A 20 2.01 -9.27 11.83
C THR A 20 3.06 -9.16 12.95
N GLN A 21 3.82 -10.24 13.18
CA GLN A 21 4.89 -10.23 14.19
C GLN A 21 5.99 -9.22 13.85
N ALA A 22 6.41 -9.17 12.58
CA ALA A 22 7.46 -8.24 12.14
C ALA A 22 7.03 -6.78 12.33
N ILE A 23 5.76 -6.44 12.03
CA ILE A 23 5.21 -5.09 12.21
C ILE A 23 5.10 -4.74 13.70
N ARG A 24 4.43 -5.57 14.49
CA ARG A 24 4.16 -5.29 15.91
C ARG A 24 5.45 -5.22 16.73
N ASN A 25 6.46 -6.02 16.39
CA ASN A 25 7.76 -6.04 17.05
C ASN A 25 8.78 -5.06 16.47
N LYS A 26 8.37 -4.20 15.50
CA LYS A 26 9.24 -3.21 14.84
C LYS A 26 10.51 -3.81 14.26
N GLN A 27 10.42 -5.01 13.69
CA GLN A 27 11.57 -5.75 13.13
C GLN A 27 12.05 -5.22 11.77
N ILE A 28 11.30 -4.29 11.17
CA ILE A 28 11.64 -3.67 9.89
C ILE A 28 12.22 -2.28 10.19
N GLU A 29 13.55 -2.17 10.21
CA GLU A 29 14.26 -0.96 10.60
C GLU A 29 13.83 0.27 9.78
N SER A 30 13.72 0.14 8.46
CA SER A 30 13.30 1.24 7.59
C SER A 30 11.92 1.80 7.94
N ARG A 31 10.99 0.94 8.37
CA ARG A 31 9.67 1.36 8.83
C ARG A 31 9.75 2.12 10.15
N ALA A 32 10.44 1.52 11.12
CA ALA A 32 10.54 2.09 12.46
C ALA A 32 11.22 3.46 12.48
N ILE A 33 12.20 3.69 11.58
CA ILE A 33 13.00 4.92 11.57
C ILE A 33 12.43 5.97 10.62
N VAL A 34 11.87 5.57 9.46
CA VAL A 34 11.59 6.51 8.36
C VAL A 34 10.17 6.37 7.82
N THR A 35 9.83 5.19 7.26
CA THR A 35 8.71 5.13 6.32
C THR A 35 7.34 5.23 6.98
N ASP A 36 7.18 4.71 8.21
CA ASP A 36 5.91 4.80 8.95
C ASP A 36 5.59 6.25 9.34
N ALA A 37 6.58 7.00 9.83
CA ALA A 37 6.40 8.41 10.15
C ALA A 37 6.17 9.27 8.91
N ALA A 38 6.82 8.93 7.79
CA ALA A 38 6.72 9.67 6.54
C ALA A 38 5.30 9.59 5.95
N ILE A 39 4.72 8.39 5.86
CA ILE A 39 3.36 8.24 5.31
C ILE A 39 2.32 8.93 6.19
N VAL A 40 2.40 8.79 7.51
CA VAL A 40 1.49 9.48 8.44
C VAL A 40 1.60 10.99 8.29
N LYS A 41 2.82 11.53 8.18
CA LYS A 41 3.04 12.97 7.96
C LYS A 41 2.40 13.46 6.67
N VAL A 42 2.58 12.76 5.55
CA VAL A 42 1.99 13.15 4.26
C VAL A 42 0.46 13.13 4.35
N ILE A 43 -0.14 12.08 4.93
CA ILE A 43 -1.59 11.99 5.09
C ILE A 43 -2.12 13.13 5.96
N THR A 44 -1.49 13.39 7.10
CA THR A 44 -1.95 14.46 8.02
C THR A 44 -1.78 15.84 7.42
N GLN A 45 -0.77 16.09 6.59
CA GLN A 45 -0.62 17.36 5.86
C GLN A 45 -1.72 17.58 4.83
N LEU A 46 -2.25 16.52 4.23
CA LEU A 46 -3.39 16.59 3.31
C LEU A 46 -4.73 16.76 4.04
N ASN A 47 -4.75 16.50 5.34
CA ASN A 47 -5.89 16.68 6.24
C ASN A 47 -7.21 16.08 5.69
N PRO A 48 -7.24 14.79 5.28
CA PRO A 48 -8.45 14.18 4.75
C PRO A 48 -9.47 13.98 5.88
N ARG A 49 -10.77 14.09 5.55
CA ARG A 49 -11.86 13.75 6.49
C ARG A 49 -12.03 12.24 6.59
N THR A 50 -11.87 11.56 5.46
CA THR A 50 -12.10 10.12 5.36
C THR A 50 -11.03 9.46 4.49
N PHE A 51 -10.67 8.20 4.82
CA PHE A 51 -9.71 7.44 4.04
C PHE A 51 -10.16 5.99 3.82
N LEU A 52 -9.61 5.37 2.78
CA LEU A 52 -9.62 3.92 2.58
C LEU A 52 -8.17 3.43 2.49
N ASP A 53 -7.76 2.61 3.47
CA ASP A 53 -6.45 1.98 3.52
C ASP A 53 -6.52 0.65 2.76
N ILE A 54 -5.94 0.59 1.56
CA ILE A 54 -6.03 -0.52 0.61
C ILE A 54 -4.80 -1.42 0.73
N GLY A 55 -5.01 -2.67 1.13
CA GLY A 55 -3.95 -3.57 1.58
C GLY A 55 -3.47 -3.17 2.97
N CYS A 56 -4.41 -2.97 3.89
CA CYS A 56 -4.15 -2.43 5.23
C CYS A 56 -3.37 -3.41 6.13
N GLY A 57 -3.25 -4.68 5.73
CA GLY A 57 -2.59 -5.70 6.51
C GLY A 57 -3.23 -5.89 7.89
N GLU A 58 -2.43 -5.91 8.94
CA GLU A 58 -2.89 -6.02 10.34
C GLU A 58 -3.44 -4.70 10.91
N GLY A 59 -3.61 -3.66 10.07
CA GLY A 59 -4.34 -2.43 10.40
C GLY A 59 -3.56 -1.35 11.16
N TRP A 60 -2.23 -1.41 11.24
CA TRP A 60 -1.44 -0.45 12.03
C TRP A 60 -1.65 1.00 11.57
N LEU A 61 -1.63 1.26 10.24
CA LEU A 61 -1.77 2.61 9.70
C LEU A 61 -3.18 3.15 9.93
N SER A 62 -4.18 2.35 9.64
CA SER A 62 -5.58 2.72 9.90
C SER A 62 -5.79 3.07 11.38
N ARG A 63 -5.31 2.25 12.33
CA ARG A 63 -5.40 2.56 13.78
C ARG A 63 -4.67 3.86 14.14
N GLN A 64 -3.50 4.11 13.55
CA GLN A 64 -2.77 5.36 13.75
C GLN A 64 -3.60 6.57 13.28
N LEU A 65 -4.24 6.47 12.10
CA LEU A 65 -5.09 7.54 11.56
C LEU A 65 -6.36 7.74 12.39
N PHE A 66 -6.99 6.67 12.88
CA PHE A 66 -8.12 6.74 13.80
C PHE A 66 -7.75 7.48 15.10
N SER A 67 -6.56 7.22 15.65
CA SER A 67 -6.08 7.92 16.85
C SER A 67 -5.84 9.41 16.64
N LEU A 68 -5.65 9.84 15.39
CA LEU A 68 -5.54 11.24 14.99
C LEU A 68 -6.90 11.88 14.63
N GLY A 69 -8.00 11.14 14.81
CA GLY A 69 -9.35 11.63 14.54
C GLY A 69 -9.77 11.59 13.06
N ILE A 70 -9.02 10.91 12.20
CA ILE A 70 -9.38 10.75 10.80
C ILE A 70 -10.22 9.47 10.67
N ASP A 71 -11.44 9.58 10.12
CA ASP A 71 -12.33 8.43 9.93
C ASP A 71 -11.99 7.66 8.65
N GLY A 72 -12.30 6.36 8.62
CA GLY A 72 -12.02 5.55 7.44
C GLY A 72 -12.22 4.06 7.62
N TRP A 73 -11.73 3.33 6.64
CA TRP A 73 -11.80 1.87 6.58
C TRP A 73 -10.46 1.28 6.14
N GLY A 74 -10.18 0.06 6.60
CA GLY A 74 -9.08 -0.76 6.12
C GLY A 74 -9.60 -1.96 5.35
N VAL A 75 -9.02 -2.24 4.19
CA VAL A 75 -9.34 -3.42 3.41
C VAL A 75 -8.08 -4.20 3.05
N ASP A 76 -8.18 -5.51 3.10
CA ASP A 76 -7.15 -6.44 2.66
C ASP A 76 -7.81 -7.72 2.14
N PHE A 77 -7.19 -8.39 1.18
CA PHE A 77 -7.72 -9.67 0.68
C PHE A 77 -7.44 -10.84 1.64
N CYS A 78 -6.42 -10.71 2.49
CA CYS A 78 -6.00 -11.76 3.42
C CYS A 78 -6.88 -11.76 4.67
N THR A 79 -7.68 -12.80 4.82
CA THR A 79 -8.61 -12.95 5.95
C THR A 79 -7.89 -12.93 7.30
N ASP A 80 -6.76 -13.64 7.43
CA ASP A 80 -6.00 -13.71 8.69
C ASP A 80 -5.47 -12.34 9.13
N LEU A 81 -5.06 -11.49 8.17
CA LEU A 81 -4.64 -10.12 8.46
C LEU A 81 -5.82 -9.27 8.92
N ILE A 82 -6.97 -9.38 8.27
CA ILE A 82 -8.18 -8.65 8.65
C ILE A 82 -8.71 -9.11 10.02
N GLU A 83 -8.69 -10.41 10.32
CA GLU A 83 -9.02 -10.89 11.65
C GLU A 83 -8.10 -10.28 12.71
N THR A 84 -6.81 -10.28 12.43
CA THR A 84 -5.82 -9.64 13.31
C THR A 84 -6.03 -8.13 13.46
N ALA A 85 -6.45 -7.44 12.39
CA ALA A 85 -6.78 -6.01 12.44
C ALA A 85 -8.00 -5.73 13.33
N LYS A 86 -8.97 -6.65 13.35
CA LYS A 86 -10.18 -6.59 14.17
C LYS A 86 -9.97 -6.95 15.65
N ASP A 87 -8.85 -7.55 16.04
CA ASP A 87 -8.56 -7.95 17.44
C ASP A 87 -8.70 -6.76 18.43
N SER A 88 -8.61 -5.54 17.95
CA SER A 88 -8.86 -4.32 18.73
C SER A 88 -10.35 -3.99 18.93
N GLY A 89 -11.26 -4.83 18.41
CA GLY A 89 -12.71 -4.60 18.47
C GLY A 89 -13.25 -3.61 17.43
N ASP A 90 -12.43 -3.20 16.46
CA ASP A 90 -12.83 -2.26 15.41
C ASP A 90 -13.42 -3.00 14.20
N SER A 91 -14.66 -2.70 13.86
CA SER A 91 -15.39 -3.31 12.75
C SER A 91 -15.09 -2.70 11.37
N ARG A 92 -14.25 -1.65 11.32
CA ARG A 92 -13.91 -0.91 10.09
C ARG A 92 -12.85 -1.60 9.22
N PHE A 93 -12.55 -2.87 9.48
CA PHE A 93 -11.68 -3.69 8.68
C PHE A 93 -12.47 -4.76 7.93
N VAL A 94 -12.28 -4.88 6.60
CA VAL A 94 -13.08 -5.76 5.74
C VAL A 94 -12.20 -6.54 4.79
N VAL A 95 -12.51 -7.83 4.62
CA VAL A 95 -11.87 -8.65 3.58
C VAL A 95 -12.38 -8.19 2.22
N CYS A 96 -11.49 -7.65 1.41
CA CYS A 96 -11.82 -7.14 0.08
C CYS A 96 -10.58 -7.11 -0.81
N SER A 97 -10.67 -7.66 -2.01
CA SER A 97 -9.63 -7.58 -3.03
C SER A 97 -9.71 -6.28 -3.83
N TYR A 98 -8.66 -5.95 -4.60
CA TYR A 98 -8.69 -4.80 -5.51
C TYR A 98 -9.78 -4.97 -6.57
N SER A 99 -9.99 -6.18 -7.09
CA SER A 99 -11.06 -6.47 -8.05
C SER A 99 -12.46 -6.31 -7.46
N ASP A 100 -12.64 -6.62 -6.16
CA ASP A 100 -13.91 -6.37 -5.49
C ASP A 100 -14.17 -4.88 -5.31
N LEU A 101 -13.15 -4.09 -4.98
CA LEU A 101 -13.23 -2.63 -4.96
C LEU A 101 -13.60 -2.07 -6.34
N ALA A 102 -12.89 -2.50 -7.39
CA ALA A 102 -13.12 -2.05 -8.77
C ALA A 102 -14.51 -2.43 -9.29
N SER A 103 -15.06 -3.56 -8.85
CA SER A 103 -16.41 -4.03 -9.21
C SER A 103 -17.54 -3.49 -8.31
N GLN A 104 -17.23 -2.55 -7.41
CA GLN A 104 -18.16 -1.92 -6.48
C GLN A 104 -18.86 -2.91 -5.54
N ARG A 105 -18.26 -4.06 -5.27
CA ARG A 105 -18.75 -5.02 -4.27
C ARG A 105 -18.54 -4.57 -2.83
N PHE A 106 -17.72 -3.54 -2.65
CA PHE A 106 -17.51 -2.87 -1.38
C PHE A 106 -18.61 -1.82 -1.19
N SER A 107 -19.65 -2.16 -0.44
CA SER A 107 -20.79 -1.28 -0.18
C SER A 107 -20.67 -0.59 1.18
N THR A 108 -19.69 0.24 1.35
CA THR A 108 -19.76 1.28 2.36
C THR A 108 -20.16 2.58 1.68
N ILE A 109 -21.11 3.19 2.19
CA ILE A 109 -22.04 4.18 1.68
C ILE A 109 -21.40 5.54 1.32
N ASN A 110 -20.11 5.75 1.54
CA ASN A 110 -19.52 7.09 1.45
C ASN A 110 -18.36 7.14 0.48
N TYR A 111 -18.23 8.27 -0.19
CA TYR A 111 -17.02 8.63 -0.90
C TYR A 111 -15.89 8.90 0.08
N PHE A 112 -14.67 8.54 -0.31
CA PHE A 112 -13.46 8.79 0.47
C PHE A 112 -12.71 10.02 -0.05
N CYS A 113 -12.15 10.81 0.86
CA CYS A 113 -11.25 11.90 0.48
C CYS A 113 -9.94 11.37 -0.10
N CYS A 114 -9.47 10.21 0.39
CA CYS A 114 -8.29 9.58 -0.16
C CYS A 114 -8.30 8.06 -0.02
N PHE A 115 -7.62 7.41 -0.99
CA PHE A 115 -7.11 6.06 -0.89
C PHE A 115 -5.66 6.09 -0.43
N ILE A 116 -5.27 5.11 0.37
CA ILE A 116 -3.90 4.94 0.84
C ILE A 116 -3.45 3.53 0.48
N CYS A 117 -2.31 3.42 -0.19
CA CYS A 117 -1.66 2.16 -0.53
C CYS A 117 -0.24 2.19 0.04
N ASN A 118 -0.05 1.56 1.20
CA ASN A 118 1.23 1.61 1.90
C ASN A 118 1.98 0.28 1.75
N PHE A 119 2.91 0.19 0.80
CA PHE A 119 3.62 -1.03 0.40
C PHE A 119 2.70 -2.19 0.01
N SER A 120 1.52 -1.89 -0.48
CA SER A 120 0.49 -2.89 -0.81
C SER A 120 0.38 -3.17 -2.31
N ILE A 121 0.88 -2.32 -3.18
CA ILE A 121 0.81 -2.50 -4.64
C ILE A 121 1.95 -3.41 -5.11
N LEU A 122 1.68 -4.69 -5.24
CA LEU A 122 2.66 -5.69 -5.64
C LEU A 122 2.43 -6.25 -7.05
N GLY A 123 1.19 -6.30 -7.51
CA GLY A 123 0.82 -6.87 -8.80
C GLY A 123 0.93 -5.89 -9.97
N GLU A 124 0.89 -6.45 -11.17
CA GLU A 124 0.86 -5.69 -12.42
C GLU A 124 -0.48 -4.99 -12.63
N CYS A 125 -1.59 -5.68 -12.31
CA CYS A 125 -2.94 -5.16 -12.52
C CYS A 125 -3.43 -4.25 -11.38
N ALA A 126 -2.73 -4.21 -10.25
CA ALA A 126 -3.19 -3.54 -9.03
C ALA A 126 -3.48 -2.05 -9.23
N LEU A 127 -2.64 -1.33 -10.02
CA LEU A 127 -2.84 0.09 -10.30
C LEU A 127 -4.15 0.37 -11.02
N ASP A 128 -4.42 -0.41 -12.07
CA ASP A 128 -5.63 -0.27 -12.88
C ASP A 128 -6.91 -0.53 -12.06
N GLU A 129 -6.88 -1.57 -11.23
CA GLU A 129 -8.01 -1.91 -10.35
C GLU A 129 -8.25 -0.83 -9.28
N ILE A 130 -7.20 -0.33 -8.64
CA ILE A 130 -7.29 0.74 -7.62
C ILE A 130 -7.76 2.05 -8.26
N ALA A 131 -7.24 2.43 -9.43
CA ALA A 131 -7.66 3.63 -10.12
C ALA A 131 -9.13 3.56 -10.56
N LYS A 132 -9.58 2.41 -11.06
CA LYS A 132 -11.01 2.16 -11.40
C LYS A 132 -11.89 2.28 -10.16
N ALA A 133 -11.50 1.67 -9.05
CA ALA A 133 -12.21 1.83 -7.78
C ALA A 133 -12.28 3.31 -7.36
N GLY A 134 -11.20 4.05 -7.56
CA GLY A 134 -11.15 5.48 -7.24
C GLY A 134 -12.14 6.33 -8.03
N HIS A 135 -12.42 5.98 -9.29
CA HIS A 135 -13.46 6.69 -10.06
C HIS A 135 -14.87 6.57 -9.46
N SER A 136 -15.12 5.50 -8.71
CA SER A 136 -16.43 5.22 -8.11
C SER A 136 -16.52 5.59 -6.64
N LEU A 137 -15.40 5.53 -5.90
CA LEU A 137 -15.39 5.61 -4.43
C LEU A 137 -14.65 6.85 -3.89
N LEU A 138 -13.91 7.59 -4.72
CA LEU A 138 -13.29 8.84 -4.30
C LEU A 138 -14.22 10.02 -4.55
N GLU A 139 -14.17 10.99 -3.63
CA GLU A 139 -14.78 12.31 -3.82
C GLU A 139 -14.22 13.02 -5.07
N ASP A 140 -14.89 14.07 -5.50
CA ASP A 140 -14.32 14.97 -6.52
C ASP A 140 -12.97 15.53 -6.03
N LYS A 141 -11.94 15.46 -6.88
CA LYS A 141 -10.54 15.74 -6.53
C LYS A 141 -9.98 14.86 -5.40
N GLY A 142 -10.59 13.69 -5.18
CA GLY A 142 -10.07 12.69 -4.25
C GLY A 142 -8.67 12.23 -4.65
N LYS A 143 -7.91 11.79 -3.67
CA LYS A 143 -6.48 11.49 -3.83
C LYS A 143 -6.17 10.01 -3.67
N ILE A 144 -5.16 9.54 -4.40
CA ILE A 144 -4.53 8.25 -4.16
C ILE A 144 -3.12 8.52 -3.65
N ILE A 145 -2.82 8.06 -2.44
CA ILE A 145 -1.53 8.22 -1.78
C ILE A 145 -0.85 6.85 -1.76
N ILE A 146 0.30 6.75 -2.40
CA ILE A 146 1.00 5.47 -2.53
C ILE A 146 2.39 5.61 -1.95
N GLN A 147 2.73 4.80 -0.96
CA GLN A 147 4.11 4.60 -0.54
C GLN A 147 4.60 3.24 -1.01
N THR A 148 5.76 3.24 -1.66
CA THR A 148 6.42 2.02 -2.12
C THR A 148 7.94 2.14 -2.00
N LEU A 149 8.66 1.05 -2.27
CA LEU A 149 10.11 1.09 -2.37
C LEU A 149 10.54 2.09 -3.45
N HIS A 150 11.59 2.86 -3.18
CA HIS A 150 12.09 3.80 -4.18
C HIS A 150 12.58 3.05 -5.42
N PRO A 151 12.07 3.33 -6.65
CA PRO A 151 12.38 2.53 -7.84
C PRO A 151 13.89 2.39 -8.13
N ILE A 152 14.67 3.46 -7.94
CA ILE A 152 16.13 3.41 -8.14
C ILE A 152 16.81 2.46 -7.16
N ILE A 153 16.32 2.41 -5.91
CA ILE A 153 16.89 1.52 -4.88
C ILE A 153 16.39 0.08 -5.09
N ALA A 154 15.10 -0.07 -5.36
CA ALA A 154 14.46 -1.37 -5.56
C ALA A 154 14.91 -2.09 -6.84
N CYS A 155 15.40 -1.34 -7.83
CA CYS A 155 15.97 -1.92 -9.05
C CYS A 155 17.20 -2.78 -8.74
N GLY A 156 18.05 -2.36 -7.76
CA GLY A 156 19.32 -3.05 -7.49
C GLY A 156 20.17 -3.15 -8.76
N ASP A 157 20.70 -4.35 -9.01
CA ASP A 157 21.56 -4.64 -10.17
C ASP A 157 20.76 -5.07 -11.43
N PHE A 158 19.43 -5.11 -11.35
CA PHE A 158 18.59 -5.44 -12.51
C PHE A 158 18.49 -4.27 -13.49
N THR A 159 18.11 -4.59 -14.73
CA THR A 159 17.77 -3.57 -15.73
C THR A 159 16.62 -2.69 -15.20
N TYR A 160 16.78 -1.37 -15.33
CA TYR A 160 15.76 -0.39 -14.94
C TYR A 160 14.62 -0.37 -15.96
N SER A 161 13.81 -1.43 -15.94
CA SER A 161 12.65 -1.63 -16.81
C SER A 161 11.55 -2.37 -16.06
N ASN A 162 10.30 -2.11 -16.40
CA ASN A 162 9.15 -2.80 -15.83
C ASN A 162 9.27 -4.31 -15.97
N GLY A 163 8.75 -5.03 -15.00
CA GLY A 163 8.68 -6.49 -15.05
C GLY A 163 8.63 -7.16 -13.69
N TRP A 164 8.32 -8.43 -13.73
CA TRP A 164 8.24 -9.27 -12.55
C TRP A 164 9.61 -9.50 -11.91
N ARG A 165 9.63 -9.46 -10.57
CA ARG A 165 10.80 -9.74 -9.72
C ARG A 165 10.40 -10.72 -8.64
N GLU A 166 11.35 -11.51 -8.19
CA GLU A 166 11.20 -12.31 -6.97
C GLU A 166 11.75 -11.53 -5.79
N THR A 167 11.02 -11.53 -4.67
CA THR A 167 11.54 -10.91 -3.47
C THR A 167 12.46 -11.85 -2.72
N SER A 168 13.60 -11.35 -2.31
CA SER A 168 14.52 -12.01 -1.38
C SER A 168 14.43 -11.41 0.03
N TRP A 169 13.44 -10.55 0.28
CA TRP A 169 13.34 -9.86 1.56
C TRP A 169 13.03 -10.82 2.70
N GLN A 170 13.90 -10.81 3.69
CA GLN A 170 13.86 -11.69 4.85
C GLN A 170 14.06 -10.85 6.12
N PRO A 171 12.99 -10.42 6.82
CA PRO A 171 13.10 -9.60 8.02
C PRO A 171 13.68 -10.37 9.20
N ASN A 172 13.62 -11.70 9.16
CA ASN A 172 14.16 -12.57 10.21
C ASN A 172 14.81 -13.80 9.57
N ALA A 173 16.11 -13.99 9.82
CA ALA A 173 16.88 -15.12 9.29
C ALA A 173 16.39 -16.49 9.82
N ASP A 174 15.83 -16.53 11.04
CA ASP A 174 15.40 -17.78 11.69
C ASP A 174 14.04 -18.29 11.17
N ARG A 175 13.26 -17.43 10.54
CA ARG A 175 11.95 -17.76 9.97
C ARG A 175 11.78 -17.06 8.63
N PRO A 176 12.19 -17.70 7.53
CA PRO A 176 12.11 -17.09 6.21
C PRO A 176 10.65 -16.90 5.78
N PHE A 177 10.38 -15.74 5.17
CA PHE A 177 9.13 -15.48 4.48
C PHE A 177 9.03 -16.34 3.22
N TYR A 178 7.81 -16.77 2.91
CA TYR A 178 7.54 -17.36 1.61
C TYR A 178 7.79 -16.33 0.51
N PRO A 179 8.55 -16.68 -0.55
CA PRO A 179 8.85 -15.76 -1.63
C PRO A 179 7.58 -15.21 -2.26
N THR A 180 7.53 -13.91 -2.44
CA THR A 180 6.41 -13.20 -3.07
C THR A 180 6.93 -12.55 -4.34
N PRO A 181 6.41 -12.89 -5.52
CA PRO A 181 6.71 -12.13 -6.71
C PRO A 181 6.12 -10.72 -6.58
N TRP A 182 6.74 -9.75 -7.22
CA TRP A 182 6.22 -8.39 -7.29
C TRP A 182 6.55 -7.78 -8.65
N TYR A 183 5.71 -6.88 -9.11
CA TYR A 183 5.89 -6.20 -10.37
C TYR A 183 6.63 -4.88 -10.16
N PHE A 184 7.87 -4.82 -10.64
CA PHE A 184 8.68 -3.61 -10.60
C PHE A 184 8.19 -2.62 -11.65
N ARG A 185 8.08 -1.36 -11.26
CA ARG A 185 7.79 -0.22 -12.13
C ARG A 185 8.90 0.81 -12.03
N THR A 186 9.30 1.36 -13.16
CA THR A 186 10.17 2.55 -13.19
C THR A 186 9.41 3.76 -12.63
N LEU A 187 10.11 4.81 -12.24
CA LEU A 187 9.50 6.07 -11.79
C LEU A 187 8.59 6.66 -12.88
N GLU A 188 9.06 6.66 -14.13
CA GLU A 188 8.28 7.08 -15.30
C GLU A 188 6.97 6.29 -15.40
N SER A 189 7.05 4.96 -15.34
CA SER A 189 5.90 4.09 -15.46
C SER A 189 4.84 4.32 -14.36
N TRP A 190 5.27 4.53 -13.10
CA TRP A 190 4.36 4.91 -12.02
C TRP A 190 3.53 6.17 -12.36
N ILE A 191 4.17 7.17 -12.95
CA ILE A 191 3.52 8.44 -13.28
C ILE A 191 2.62 8.28 -14.52
N ASP A 192 3.11 7.63 -15.56
CA ASP A 192 2.42 7.51 -16.84
C ASP A 192 1.19 6.61 -16.74
N GLU A 193 1.26 5.48 -15.99
CA GLU A 193 0.11 4.61 -15.78
C GLU A 193 -1.03 5.36 -15.07
N PHE A 194 -0.75 6.13 -14.01
CA PHE A 194 -1.78 6.96 -13.35
C PHE A 194 -2.29 8.09 -14.25
N HIS A 195 -1.41 8.70 -15.03
CA HIS A 195 -1.83 9.73 -15.98
C HIS A 195 -2.81 9.16 -17.03
N ALA A 196 -2.52 7.98 -17.58
CA ALA A 196 -3.39 7.28 -18.51
C ALA A 196 -4.75 6.90 -17.89
N LEU A 197 -4.79 6.67 -16.57
CA LEU A 197 -5.99 6.35 -15.79
C LEU A 197 -6.74 7.60 -15.30
N ASN A 198 -6.44 8.78 -15.87
CA ASN A 198 -7.09 10.05 -15.57
C ASN A 198 -6.82 10.62 -14.17
N TYR A 199 -5.60 10.38 -13.66
CA TYR A 199 -5.06 11.01 -12.46
C TYR A 199 -3.91 11.95 -12.84
N ARG A 200 -3.61 12.93 -11.97
CA ARG A 200 -2.42 13.78 -12.10
C ARG A 200 -1.57 13.68 -10.84
N LEU A 201 -0.27 13.66 -11.02
CA LEU A 201 0.66 13.75 -9.90
C LEU A 201 0.59 15.16 -9.29
N LEU A 202 0.28 15.25 -7.99
CA LEU A 202 0.32 16.50 -7.24
C LEU A 202 1.65 16.69 -6.52
N ASN A 203 2.08 15.66 -5.79
CA ASN A 203 3.28 15.69 -4.97
C ASN A 203 4.01 14.37 -5.06
N LEU A 204 5.32 14.45 -4.87
CA LEU A 204 6.22 13.33 -4.73
C LEU A 204 7.15 13.62 -3.56
N TYR A 205 7.33 12.62 -2.68
CA TYR A 205 8.24 12.70 -1.54
C TYR A 205 9.19 11.51 -1.58
N GLU A 206 10.42 11.71 -1.14
CA GLU A 206 11.47 10.69 -1.11
C GLU A 206 12.02 10.56 0.32
N PRO A 207 11.29 9.82 1.21
CA PRO A 207 11.73 9.57 2.56
C PRO A 207 13.10 8.89 2.56
N SER A 208 14.08 9.53 3.21
CA SER A 208 15.48 9.13 3.16
C SER A 208 15.99 8.69 4.52
N ASP A 209 16.92 7.74 4.53
CA ASP A 209 17.64 7.30 5.71
C ASP A 209 18.46 8.47 6.29
N PRO A 210 18.26 8.85 7.55
CA PRO A 210 18.97 9.98 8.15
C PRO A 210 20.48 9.75 8.29
N LYS A 211 20.96 8.50 8.22
CA LYS A 211 22.38 8.17 8.32
C LYS A 211 23.09 8.30 6.98
N THR A 212 22.41 7.89 5.90
CA THR A 212 23.02 7.78 4.56
C THR A 212 22.56 8.85 3.59
N ASN A 213 21.47 9.55 3.90
CA ASN A 213 20.73 10.47 3.01
C ASN A 213 20.26 9.82 1.70
N LYS A 214 20.22 8.49 1.65
CA LYS A 214 19.68 7.78 0.48
C LYS A 214 18.18 7.57 0.63
N PRO A 215 17.38 7.73 -0.44
CA PRO A 215 15.96 7.46 -0.38
C PRO A 215 15.71 5.98 -0.08
N ILE A 216 14.76 5.71 0.82
CA ILE A 216 14.33 4.34 1.18
C ILE A 216 13.03 4.00 0.48
N SER A 217 12.13 4.97 0.45
CA SER A 217 10.82 4.84 -0.17
C SER A 217 10.49 6.06 -0.99
N ILE A 218 9.44 5.95 -1.78
CA ILE A 218 8.83 7.06 -2.49
C ILE A 218 7.36 7.13 -2.11
N ILE A 219 6.83 8.36 -1.97
CA ILE A 219 5.41 8.58 -1.74
C ILE A 219 4.88 9.44 -2.88
N PHE A 220 3.97 8.89 -3.64
CA PHE A 220 3.22 9.61 -4.67
C PHE A 220 1.89 10.08 -4.11
N VAL A 221 1.48 11.29 -4.45
CA VAL A 221 0.13 11.79 -4.23
C VAL A 221 -0.47 12.12 -5.59
N PHE A 222 -1.40 11.28 -6.03
CA PHE A 222 -2.16 11.51 -7.26
C PHE A 222 -3.54 12.09 -6.92
N GLU A 223 -4.06 12.93 -7.79
CA GLU A 223 -5.41 13.48 -7.70
C GLU A 223 -6.22 13.10 -8.94
N ARG A 224 -7.47 12.72 -8.75
CA ARG A 224 -8.41 12.48 -9.85
C ARG A 224 -8.66 13.77 -10.62
N LYS A 225 -8.55 13.71 -11.96
CA LYS A 225 -8.85 14.82 -12.85
C LYS A 225 -10.34 15.06 -13.01
#